data_d7a6d591ddacb3adb5aadf6700bff23d
#
_entry.id   d7a6d591ddacb3adb5aadf6700bff23d
#
_cell.length_a   1.000
_cell.length_b   1.000
_cell.length_c   1.000
_cell.angle_alpha   90.00
_cell.angle_beta   90.00
_cell.angle_gamma   90.00
#
_symmetry.space_group_name_H-M   'P 1'
#
loop_
_entity.id
_entity.type
_entity.pdbx_description
1 polymer ?
#
loop_
_entity_poly.entity_id
_entity_poly.type
_entity_poly.pdbx_seq_one_letter_code
_entity_poly.pdbx_strand_id
1 'polypeptide(L)'
;MGQKRPTHVDWPKKNAASGRAADLASLSERERDIVRLVADGRSNAEAARLLGLSARTVETYRIRIMRKLGLSGVPALVKYAIRNGLATLD
;
A
#
# COMPACT_ATOMS: atom_id res chain seq x y z
N MET A 1 -17.51 -23.58 -3.12
CA MET A 1 -17.30 -23.95 -3.29
C MET A 1 -16.76 -23.93 -3.39
N GLY A 2 -16.71 -23.56 -2.62
CA GLY A 2 -16.31 -23.62 -2.81
C GLY A 2 -15.88 -23.24 -2.75
N GLN A 3 -16.00 -22.72 -2.59
CA GLN A 3 -15.69 -22.66 -2.73
C GLN A 3 -15.37 -22.36 -2.61
N LYS A 4 -15.58 -22.01 -2.32
CA LYS A 4 -15.47 -22.00 -2.38
C LYS A 4 -15.00 -21.56 -2.31
N ARG A 5 -15.08 -21.23 -1.80
CA ARG A 5 -14.78 -21.09 -1.86
C ARG A 5 -14.30 -20.57 -1.96
N PRO A 6 -14.42 -20.26 -1.56
CA PRO A 6 -14.11 -20.06 -1.82
C PRO A 6 -13.64 -19.69 -1.71
N THR A 7 -13.86 -19.32 -1.34
CA THR A 7 -13.55 -19.30 -1.51
C THR A 7 -12.98 -19.04 -1.61
N HIS A 8 -12.91 -18.79 -1.33
CA HIS A 8 -12.44 -18.92 -1.62
C HIS A 8 -11.93 -18.62 -2.09
N VAL A 9 -12.09 -18.34 -2.05
CA VAL A 9 -11.74 -18.29 -2.56
C VAL A 9 -11.30 -18.00 -3.16
N ASP A 10 -11.32 -17.77 -3.17
CA ASP A 10 -10.96 -17.74 -3.72
C ASP A 10 -10.50 -17.17 -4.27
N TRP A 11 -10.46 -16.85 -4.39
CA TRP A 11 -10.20 -16.57 -4.80
C TRP A 11 -9.60 -16.11 -5.48
N PRO A 12 -9.62 -15.68 -5.44
CA PRO A 12 -9.21 -15.34 -5.86
C PRO A 12 -8.59 -15.07 -6.34
N LYS A 13 -8.59 -14.84 -6.39
CA LYS A 13 -8.19 -14.73 -6.65
C LYS A 13 -7.69 -14.10 -7.10
N LYS A 14 -8.00 -13.87 -6.93
CA LYS A 14 -7.79 -13.40 -7.01
C LYS A 14 -7.56 -12.69 -6.88
N ASN A 15 -7.92 -12.65 -6.42
CA ASN A 15 -7.89 -12.22 -5.94
C ASN A 15 -7.77 -11.79 -5.44
N ALA A 16 -8.08 -11.50 -5.01
CA ALA A 16 -8.11 -11.19 -4.42
C ALA A 16 -7.93 -11.08 -3.75
N ALA A 17 -7.79 -11.16 -3.06
CA ALA A 17 -7.58 -11.19 -2.45
C ALA A 17 -7.10 -11.02 -1.91
N SER A 18 -6.80 -10.95 -1.50
CA SER A 18 -6.26 -10.65 -1.02
C SER A 18 -5.52 -9.91 -0.35
N GLY A 19 -5.38 -9.10 0.01
CA GLY A 19 -4.55 -8.07 0.38
C GLY A 19 -3.80 -8.41 1.51
N ARG A 20 -2.92 -8.77 1.70
CA ARG A 20 -2.34 -9.18 2.83
C ARG A 20 -0.90 -9.32 2.64
N ALA A 21 -0.33 -10.36 3.05
CA ALA A 21 1.07 -10.62 2.91
C ALA A 21 1.47 -10.58 1.45
N ALA A 22 0.59 -11.06 0.59
CA ALA A 22 0.86 -11.07 -0.84
C ALA A 22 0.98 -9.64 -1.37
N ASP A 23 0.12 -8.76 -0.90
CA ASP A 23 0.16 -7.37 -1.35
C ASP A 23 1.42 -6.68 -0.85
N LEU A 24 1.79 -6.92 0.40
CA LEU A 24 3.01 -6.36 0.93
C LEU A 24 4.23 -6.85 0.14
N ALA A 25 4.24 -8.13 -0.18
CA ALA A 25 5.34 -8.71 -0.95
C ALA A 25 5.42 -8.13 -2.35
N SER A 26 4.30 -7.63 -2.88
CA SER A 26 4.27 -7.07 -4.22
C SER A 26 4.82 -5.65 -4.28
N LEU A 27 5.05 -5.02 -3.13
CA LEU A 27 5.59 -3.67 -3.10
C LEU A 27 7.11 -3.69 -3.20
N SER A 28 7.65 -2.83 -4.05
CA SER A 28 9.08 -2.64 -4.12
C SER A 28 9.56 -1.93 -2.87
N GLU A 29 10.86 -1.91 -2.68
CA GLU A 29 11.43 -1.21 -1.55
C GLU A 29 11.10 0.27 -1.58
N ARG A 30 11.19 0.88 -2.76
CA ARG A 30 10.83 2.28 -2.92
C ARG A 30 9.36 2.53 -2.59
N GLU A 31 8.50 1.61 -3.02
CA GLU A 31 7.08 1.74 -2.71
C GLU A 31 6.82 1.65 -1.22
N ARG A 32 7.53 0.77 -0.53
CA ARG A 32 7.40 0.68 0.93
C ARG A 32 7.87 1.96 1.61
N ASP A 33 8.93 2.57 1.11
CA ASP A 33 9.39 3.85 1.63
C ASP A 33 8.32 4.91 1.50
N ILE A 34 7.66 4.96 0.35
CA ILE A 34 6.58 5.92 0.12
C ILE A 34 5.45 5.68 1.12
N VAL A 35 5.05 4.41 1.30
CA VAL A 35 3.97 4.08 2.24
C VAL A 35 4.33 4.53 3.66
N ARG A 36 5.56 4.29 4.08
CA ARG A 36 6.00 4.71 5.41
C ARG A 36 5.91 6.22 5.59
N LEU A 37 6.34 6.96 4.59
CA LEU A 37 6.34 8.42 4.69
C LEU A 37 4.93 8.99 4.67
N VAL A 38 4.06 8.43 3.83
CA VAL A 38 2.67 8.87 3.79
C VAL A 38 2.00 8.56 5.13
N ALA A 39 2.24 7.37 5.66
CA ALA A 39 1.65 6.98 6.95
C ALA A 39 2.17 7.84 8.09
N ASP A 40 3.38 8.39 7.94
CA ASP A 40 3.97 9.26 8.94
C ASP A 40 3.48 10.71 8.80
N GLY A 41 2.59 10.98 7.85
CA GLY A 41 2.02 12.30 7.67
C GLY A 41 2.83 13.23 6.79
N ARG A 42 3.81 12.71 6.07
CA ARG A 42 4.64 13.56 5.21
C ARG A 42 3.88 13.96 3.95
N SER A 43 4.07 15.19 3.54
CA SER A 43 3.51 15.65 2.28
C SER A 43 4.30 15.08 1.11
N ASN A 44 3.73 15.19 -0.09
CA ASN A 44 4.46 14.76 -1.29
C ASN A 44 5.80 15.47 -1.42
N ALA A 45 5.81 16.77 -1.12
CA ALA A 45 7.05 17.54 -1.21
C ALA A 45 8.09 17.07 -0.22
N GLU A 46 7.66 16.77 1.01
CA GLU A 46 8.59 16.27 2.02
C GLU A 46 9.14 14.90 1.66
N ALA A 47 8.25 14.01 1.23
CA ALA A 47 8.66 12.67 0.84
C ALA A 47 9.63 12.73 -0.33
N ALA A 48 9.33 13.60 -1.30
CA ALA A 48 10.20 13.76 -2.46
C ALA A 48 11.60 14.21 -2.03
N ARG A 49 11.66 15.16 -1.12
CA ARG A 49 12.94 15.67 -0.66
C ARG A 49 13.73 14.58 0.05
N LEU A 50 13.06 13.78 0.87
CA LEU A 50 13.72 12.72 1.61
C LEU A 50 14.20 11.58 0.72
N LEU A 51 13.53 11.35 -0.39
CA LEU A 51 13.86 10.24 -1.27
C LEU A 51 14.64 10.66 -2.51
N GLY A 52 14.88 11.96 -2.68
CA GLY A 52 15.59 12.43 -3.86
C GLY A 52 14.75 12.36 -5.12
N LEU A 53 13.44 12.55 -5.00
CA LEU A 53 12.51 12.48 -6.11
C LEU A 53 11.80 13.81 -6.26
N SER A 54 11.02 13.96 -7.35
CA SER A 54 10.15 15.12 -7.47
C SER A 54 8.81 14.80 -6.79
N ALA A 55 8.10 15.87 -6.38
CA ALA A 55 6.79 15.69 -5.78
C ALA A 55 5.83 14.99 -6.74
N ARG A 56 5.96 15.27 -8.02
CA ARG A 56 5.12 14.62 -9.02
C ARG A 56 5.40 13.13 -9.09
N THR A 57 6.66 12.74 -8.97
CA THR A 57 7.01 11.33 -8.97
C THR A 57 6.44 10.62 -7.75
N VAL A 58 6.49 11.30 -6.59
CA VAL A 58 5.90 10.74 -5.38
C VAL A 58 4.40 10.55 -5.56
N GLU A 59 3.74 11.54 -6.15
CA GLU A 59 2.30 11.43 -6.41
C GLU A 59 1.99 10.24 -7.30
N THR A 60 2.78 10.04 -8.35
CA THR A 60 2.59 8.92 -9.26
C THR A 60 2.76 7.58 -8.53
N TYR A 61 3.77 7.50 -7.66
CA TYR A 61 3.97 6.31 -6.84
C TYR A 61 2.77 6.04 -5.95
N ARG A 62 2.23 7.08 -5.30
CA ARG A 62 1.09 6.91 -4.41
C ARG A 62 -0.12 6.36 -5.15
N ILE A 63 -0.40 6.91 -6.33
CA ILE A 63 -1.54 6.45 -7.13
C ILE A 63 -1.35 4.99 -7.50
N ARG A 64 -0.15 4.63 -7.92
CA ARG A 64 0.16 3.27 -8.32
C ARG A 64 0.02 2.30 -7.15
N ILE A 65 0.54 2.70 -5.99
CA ILE A 65 0.48 1.86 -4.79
C ILE A 65 -0.97 1.65 -4.37
N MET A 66 -1.76 2.73 -4.34
CA MET A 66 -3.17 2.64 -3.94
C MET A 66 -3.93 1.69 -4.86
N ARG A 67 -3.67 1.78 -6.15
CA ARG A 67 -4.30 0.90 -7.12
C ARG A 67 -3.86 -0.54 -6.91
N LYS A 68 -2.57 -0.74 -6.70
CA LYS A 68 -2.01 -2.07 -6.51
C LYS A 68 -2.61 -2.76 -5.27
N LEU A 69 -2.82 -1.99 -4.21
CA LEU A 69 -3.33 -2.53 -2.95
C LEU A 69 -4.85 -2.48 -2.85
N GLY A 70 -5.51 -1.89 -3.83
CA GLY A 70 -6.97 -1.80 -3.82
C GLY A 70 -7.49 -0.87 -2.75
N LEU A 71 -6.73 0.16 -2.40
CA LEU A 71 -7.13 1.10 -1.36
C LEU A 71 -7.66 2.38 -1.97
N SER A 72 -8.58 3.02 -1.28
CA SER A 72 -9.16 4.26 -1.75
C SER A 72 -9.02 5.33 -0.68
N GLY A 73 -7.91 6.03 -0.67
CA GLY A 73 -7.71 7.13 0.23
C GLY A 73 -6.60 6.88 1.24
N VAL A 74 -6.06 7.97 1.74
CA VAL A 74 -4.94 7.93 2.67
C VAL A 74 -5.28 7.20 3.98
N PRO A 75 -6.47 7.39 4.57
CA PRO A 75 -6.77 6.67 5.81
C PRO A 75 -6.67 5.16 5.66
N ALA A 76 -7.11 4.62 4.53
CA ALA A 76 -6.99 3.18 4.29
C ALA A 76 -5.52 2.77 4.15
N LEU A 77 -4.72 3.62 3.52
CA LEU A 77 -3.30 3.35 3.36
C LEU A 77 -2.60 3.36 4.72
N VAL A 78 -2.96 4.29 5.60
CA VAL A 78 -2.37 4.36 6.93
C VAL A 78 -2.71 3.08 7.73
N LYS A 79 -3.96 2.65 7.66
CA LYS A 79 -4.35 1.42 8.34
C LYS A 79 -3.59 0.22 7.78
N TYR A 80 -3.42 0.17 6.48
CA TYR A 80 -2.66 -0.89 5.85
C TYR A 80 -1.22 -0.89 6.38
N ALA A 81 -0.60 0.29 6.44
CA ALA A 81 0.78 0.41 6.88
C ALA A 81 0.95 -0.06 8.31
N ILE A 82 0.03 0.32 9.19
CA ILE A 82 0.09 -0.11 10.58
C ILE A 82 -0.08 -1.62 10.70
N ARG A 83 -1.04 -2.16 9.99
CA ARG A 83 -1.34 -3.59 10.03
C ARG A 83 -0.17 -4.44 9.54
N ASN A 84 0.60 -3.91 8.60
CA ASN A 84 1.70 -4.64 7.99
C ASN A 84 3.08 -4.23 8.51
N GLY A 85 3.12 -3.49 9.61
CA GLY A 85 4.37 -3.16 10.25
C GLY A 85 5.20 -2.09 9.57
N LEU A 86 4.59 -1.34 8.65
CA LEU A 86 5.28 -0.24 7.98
C LEU A 86 5.14 1.08 8.73
N ALA A 87 4.27 1.13 9.73
CA ALA A 87 4.06 2.30 10.55
C ALA A 87 3.60 1.87 11.94
N THR A 88 3.69 2.79 12.89
CA THR A 88 3.23 2.53 14.25
C THR A 88 2.21 3.56 14.65
N LEU A 89 1.49 3.27 15.73
CA LEU A 89 0.43 4.15 16.21
C LEU A 89 0.91 5.24 17.14
N ASP A 90 2.08 5.16 17.69
CA ASP A 90 2.53 6.14 18.69
C ASP A 90 2.93 7.50 18.12
#